data_e4defbaad3179ff3d5cecc11e4a89ca0
#
_entry.id   e4defbaad3179ff3d5cecc11e4a89ca0
#
_cell.length_a   1.000
_cell.length_b   1.000
_cell.length_c   1.000
_cell.angle_alpha   90.00
_cell.angle_beta   90.00
_cell.angle_gamma   90.00
#
_symmetry.space_group_name_H-M   'P 1'
#
loop_
_entity.id
_entity.type
_entity.pdbx_description
1 polymer ?
#
loop_
_entity_poly.entity_id
_entity_poly.type
_entity_poly.pdbx_seq_one_letter_code
_entity_poly.pdbx_strand_id
1 'polypeptide(L)'
;MAAPQLPEVFLKRSTNSSSDEYFILPLEKFHIKGSLRREVEKTLSVVEVERGRVIDEGHTMLINEMLERVKPDERIEKLYLSMTDYVRKSDTALVLNAKDSEGRLVAFYILELAAKHFISYLLGCHSKRHYVSHASDVLFFELINVAKEQMKGCINLGLGVNSGIVRFKKKWGGIPYMRYEFCEYAKTRFRFFPFIDLLELK
;
A
#
# COMPACT_ATOMS: atom_id res chain seq x y z
N MET A 1 3.79 11.16 -15.25
CA MET A 1 5.21 11.31 -14.83
C MET A 1 5.24 11.32 -13.31
N ALA A 2 6.22 10.67 -12.70
CA ALA A 2 6.39 10.63 -11.26
C ALA A 2 7.88 10.68 -10.90
N ALA A 3 8.26 11.44 -9.87
CA ALA A 3 9.63 11.57 -9.38
C ALA A 3 9.61 12.09 -7.92
N PRO A 4 10.74 11.99 -7.18
CA PRO A 4 10.87 12.63 -5.86
C PRO A 4 10.68 14.15 -5.92
N GLN A 5 11.12 14.76 -7.01
CA GLN A 5 10.92 16.17 -7.31
C GLN A 5 10.77 16.35 -8.82
N LEU A 6 9.69 16.97 -9.25
CA LEU A 6 9.46 17.31 -10.65
C LEU A 6 9.89 18.76 -10.93
N PRO A 7 10.53 19.04 -12.09
CA PRO A 7 10.79 20.40 -12.50
C PRO A 7 9.48 21.20 -12.60
N GLU A 8 9.52 22.46 -12.17
CA GLU A 8 8.35 23.35 -12.10
C GLU A 8 7.64 23.52 -13.45
N VAL A 9 8.39 23.46 -14.54
CA VAL A 9 7.85 23.53 -15.90
C VAL A 9 6.89 22.39 -16.21
N PHE A 10 7.10 21.22 -15.62
CA PHE A 10 6.20 20.08 -15.77
C PHE A 10 4.94 20.25 -14.92
N LEU A 11 5.08 20.73 -13.69
CA LEU A 11 3.93 20.98 -12.81
C LEU A 11 3.00 22.05 -13.37
N LYS A 12 3.55 23.14 -13.90
CA LYS A 12 2.76 24.24 -14.50
C LYS A 12 1.99 23.87 -15.76
N ARG A 13 2.44 22.85 -16.51
CA ARG A 13 1.80 22.40 -17.77
C ARG A 13 0.96 21.13 -17.60
N SER A 14 0.91 20.58 -16.40
CA SER A 14 0.13 19.37 -16.12
C SER A 14 -1.36 19.68 -16.03
N THR A 15 -2.18 18.73 -16.45
CA THR A 15 -3.64 18.77 -16.26
C THR A 15 -4.05 18.34 -14.87
N ASN A 16 -3.21 17.54 -14.22
CA ASN A 16 -3.38 17.10 -12.85
C ASN A 16 -1.99 16.93 -12.20
N SER A 17 -1.86 17.34 -10.94
CA SER A 17 -0.63 17.14 -10.17
C SER A 17 -0.97 16.82 -8.72
N SER A 18 -0.17 15.98 -8.12
CA SER A 18 -0.27 15.65 -6.70
C SER A 18 1.11 15.46 -6.08
N SER A 19 1.21 15.66 -4.78
CA SER A 19 2.41 15.34 -4.01
C SER A 19 2.04 14.52 -2.79
N ASP A 20 2.93 13.60 -2.43
CA ASP A 20 2.81 12.73 -1.27
C ASP A 20 4.22 12.41 -0.74
N GLU A 21 4.31 11.60 0.30
CA GLU A 21 5.56 11.12 0.87
C GLU A 21 5.54 9.60 1.00
N TYR A 22 6.64 8.97 0.60
CA TYR A 22 6.91 7.58 0.96
C TYR A 22 7.30 7.49 2.43
N PHE A 23 6.77 6.49 3.11
CA PHE A 23 7.09 6.17 4.49
C PHE A 23 7.91 4.90 4.59
N ILE A 24 8.87 4.88 5.50
CA ILE A 24 9.58 3.66 5.90
C ILE A 24 9.47 3.47 7.40
N LEU A 25 9.60 2.21 7.84
CA LEU A 25 9.81 1.86 9.24
C LEU A 25 11.23 1.27 9.38
N PRO A 26 12.21 2.02 9.92
CA PRO A 26 13.51 1.46 10.25
C PRO A 26 13.39 0.45 11.39
N LEU A 27 14.04 -0.72 11.27
CA LEU A 27 13.91 -1.81 12.26
C LEU A 27 15.05 -1.86 13.28
N GLU A 28 16.19 -1.25 12.98
CA GLU A 28 17.38 -1.27 13.84
C GLU A 28 17.10 -0.82 15.29
N LYS A 29 16.33 0.25 15.43
CA LYS A 29 15.96 0.83 16.73
C LYS A 29 14.47 0.75 17.02
N PHE A 30 13.78 -0.17 16.34
CA PHE A 30 12.34 -0.30 16.52
C PHE A 30 11.99 -0.88 17.89
N HIS A 31 11.16 -0.14 18.63
CA HIS A 31 10.56 -0.55 19.90
C HIS A 31 9.06 -0.26 19.86
N ILE A 32 8.27 -1.30 20.11
CA ILE A 32 6.81 -1.12 20.22
C ILE A 32 6.47 -0.37 21.52
N LYS A 33 5.61 0.65 21.41
CA LYS A 33 5.09 1.37 22.58
C LYS A 33 4.27 0.44 23.48
N GLY A 34 4.43 0.54 24.80
CA GLY A 34 3.78 -0.38 25.74
C GLY A 34 2.24 -0.41 25.66
N SER A 35 1.60 0.73 25.36
CA SER A 35 0.14 0.76 25.11
C SER A 35 -0.25 -0.04 23.88
N LEU A 36 0.48 0.14 22.77
CA LEU A 36 0.23 -0.54 21.53
C LEU A 36 0.50 -2.06 21.64
N ARG A 37 1.54 -2.44 22.38
CA ARG A 37 1.82 -3.86 22.69
C ARG A 37 0.65 -4.51 23.39
N ARG A 38 0.09 -3.89 24.43
CA ARG A 38 -1.07 -4.39 25.18
C ARG A 38 -2.31 -4.54 24.30
N GLU A 39 -2.55 -3.60 23.37
CA GLU A 39 -3.65 -3.70 22.40
C GLU A 39 -3.47 -4.90 21.47
N VAL A 40 -2.25 -5.10 20.94
CA VAL A 40 -1.91 -6.26 20.10
C VAL A 40 -2.10 -7.57 20.88
N GLU A 41 -1.53 -7.68 22.07
CA GLU A 41 -1.64 -8.89 22.91
C GLU A 41 -3.10 -9.22 23.25
N LYS A 42 -3.91 -8.21 23.58
CA LYS A 42 -5.34 -8.38 23.83
C LYS A 42 -6.07 -8.84 22.55
N THR A 43 -5.73 -8.32 21.40
CA THR A 43 -6.39 -8.71 20.15
C THR A 43 -5.98 -10.10 19.70
N LEU A 44 -4.74 -10.52 19.94
CA LEU A 44 -4.26 -11.88 19.67
C LEU A 44 -5.01 -12.96 20.47
N SER A 45 -5.73 -12.63 21.56
CA SER A 45 -6.59 -13.58 22.25
C SER A 45 -7.92 -13.88 21.54
N VAL A 46 -8.28 -13.08 20.53
CA VAL A 46 -9.54 -13.20 19.77
C VAL A 46 -9.33 -13.21 18.25
N VAL A 47 -8.08 -13.08 17.80
CA VAL A 47 -7.70 -13.10 16.39
C VAL A 47 -6.53 -14.07 16.22
N GLU A 48 -6.68 -15.00 15.31
CA GLU A 48 -5.59 -15.86 14.83
C GLU A 48 -4.90 -15.24 13.64
N VAL A 49 -3.57 -15.28 13.60
CA VAL A 49 -2.76 -14.79 12.46
C VAL A 49 -2.16 -15.97 11.72
N GLU A 50 -2.42 -16.01 10.42
CA GLU A 50 -1.87 -17.02 9.52
C GLU A 50 -1.01 -16.37 8.43
N ARG A 51 0.05 -17.05 8.02
CA ARG A 51 0.86 -16.72 6.87
C ARG A 51 0.49 -17.61 5.69
N GLY A 52 0.24 -17.03 4.52
CA GLY A 52 -0.15 -17.74 3.32
C GLY A 52 0.45 -17.15 2.05
N ARG A 53 0.12 -17.76 0.92
CA ARG A 53 0.52 -17.33 -0.43
C ARG A 53 -0.65 -17.41 -1.42
N VAL A 54 -1.86 -17.30 -0.91
CA VAL A 54 -3.07 -17.44 -1.73
C VAL A 54 -4.02 -16.30 -1.40
N ILE A 55 -4.61 -15.75 -2.42
CA ILE A 55 -5.77 -14.87 -2.34
C ILE A 55 -6.99 -15.71 -2.74
N ASP A 56 -7.88 -15.93 -1.80
CA ASP A 56 -9.13 -16.67 -1.96
C ASP A 56 -10.35 -15.76 -2.05
N GLU A 57 -11.54 -16.35 -2.01
CA GLU A 57 -12.81 -15.63 -2.07
C GLU A 57 -12.99 -14.66 -0.89
N GLY A 58 -12.56 -15.04 0.32
CA GLY A 58 -12.62 -14.17 1.49
C GLY A 58 -11.81 -12.88 1.32
N HIS A 59 -10.62 -12.97 0.75
CA HIS A 59 -9.79 -11.81 0.42
C HIS A 59 -10.46 -10.92 -0.63
N THR A 60 -11.02 -11.53 -1.68
CA THR A 60 -11.73 -10.82 -2.75
C THR A 60 -12.94 -10.06 -2.18
N MET A 61 -13.68 -10.66 -1.25
CA MET A 61 -14.78 -9.99 -0.55
C MET A 61 -14.30 -8.76 0.22
N LEU A 62 -13.20 -8.84 0.96
CA LEU A 62 -12.64 -7.69 1.68
C LEU A 62 -12.13 -6.59 0.74
N ILE A 63 -11.53 -6.95 -0.39
CA ILE A 63 -11.13 -6.00 -1.43
C ILE A 63 -12.36 -5.27 -1.95
N ASN A 64 -13.40 -5.98 -2.34
CA ASN A 64 -14.64 -5.39 -2.85
C ASN A 64 -15.31 -4.48 -1.81
N GLU A 65 -15.40 -4.92 -0.55
CA GLU A 65 -15.92 -4.09 0.56
C GLU A 65 -15.11 -2.79 0.72
N MET A 66 -13.81 -2.84 0.55
CA MET A 66 -12.94 -1.65 0.60
C MET A 66 -13.17 -0.75 -0.63
N LEU A 67 -13.24 -1.30 -1.84
CA LEU A 67 -13.47 -0.56 -3.08
C LEU A 67 -14.83 0.14 -3.08
N GLU A 68 -15.90 -0.53 -2.64
CA GLU A 68 -17.24 0.07 -2.47
C GLU A 68 -17.23 1.27 -1.53
N ARG A 69 -16.45 1.19 -0.46
CA ARG A 69 -16.35 2.25 0.57
C ARG A 69 -15.50 3.42 0.12
N VAL A 70 -14.35 3.17 -0.48
CA VAL A 70 -13.35 4.20 -0.83
C VAL A 70 -13.66 4.83 -2.18
N LYS A 71 -14.25 4.08 -3.11
CA LYS A 71 -14.56 4.49 -4.49
C LYS A 71 -13.35 5.16 -5.15
N PRO A 72 -12.20 4.48 -5.23
CA PRO A 72 -11.01 5.05 -5.82
C PRO A 72 -11.17 5.24 -7.34
N ASP A 73 -10.20 5.91 -7.97
CA ASP A 73 -10.14 5.95 -9.42
C ASP A 73 -9.93 4.54 -10.04
N GLU A 74 -10.27 4.40 -11.32
CA GLU A 74 -10.20 3.13 -12.08
C GLU A 74 -8.79 2.49 -12.03
N ARG A 75 -7.74 3.29 -11.99
CA ARG A 75 -6.35 2.79 -11.94
C ARG A 75 -6.05 2.12 -10.61
N ILE A 76 -6.50 2.72 -9.51
CA ILE A 76 -6.33 2.17 -8.16
C ILE A 76 -7.21 0.93 -7.99
N GLU A 77 -8.47 0.97 -8.50
CA GLU A 77 -9.35 -0.19 -8.50
C GLU A 77 -8.72 -1.39 -9.22
N LYS A 78 -8.21 -1.18 -10.45
CA LYS A 78 -7.48 -2.22 -11.19
C LYS A 78 -6.27 -2.77 -10.45
N LEU A 79 -5.52 -1.90 -9.74
CA LEU A 79 -4.41 -2.34 -8.90
C LEU A 79 -4.86 -3.34 -7.84
N TYR A 80 -5.93 -3.02 -7.10
CA TYR A 80 -6.46 -3.91 -6.06
C TYR A 80 -6.95 -5.23 -6.64
N LEU A 81 -7.71 -5.21 -7.73
CA LEU A 81 -8.24 -6.41 -8.39
C LEU A 81 -7.14 -7.28 -9.00
N SER A 82 -6.00 -6.71 -9.39
CA SER A 82 -4.86 -7.46 -9.92
C SER A 82 -4.04 -8.20 -8.86
N MET A 83 -4.28 -7.97 -7.57
CA MET A 83 -3.46 -8.56 -6.50
C MET A 83 -3.57 -10.08 -6.42
N THR A 84 -4.70 -10.66 -6.79
CA THR A 84 -4.88 -12.11 -6.89
C THR A 84 -3.90 -12.72 -7.89
N ASP A 85 -3.82 -12.12 -9.08
CA ASP A 85 -2.90 -12.57 -10.12
C ASP A 85 -1.44 -12.31 -9.75
N TYR A 86 -1.16 -11.19 -9.10
CA TYR A 86 0.17 -10.87 -8.59
C TYR A 86 0.66 -11.91 -7.58
N VAL A 87 -0.11 -12.18 -6.53
CA VAL A 87 0.26 -13.16 -5.49
C VAL A 87 0.45 -14.55 -6.08
N ARG A 88 -0.43 -14.96 -7.01
CA ARG A 88 -0.32 -16.27 -7.68
C ARG A 88 0.96 -16.44 -8.49
N LYS A 89 1.47 -15.35 -9.09
CA LYS A 89 2.65 -15.38 -9.99
C LYS A 89 3.96 -15.06 -9.26
N SER A 90 3.90 -14.50 -8.05
CA SER A 90 5.08 -14.10 -7.29
C SER A 90 5.58 -15.22 -6.40
N ASP A 91 6.87 -15.55 -6.51
CA ASP A 91 7.53 -16.51 -5.61
C ASP A 91 7.89 -15.88 -4.25
N THR A 92 7.79 -14.57 -4.13
CA THR A 92 8.23 -13.78 -2.97
C THR A 92 7.10 -13.01 -2.27
N ALA A 93 5.88 -13.04 -2.80
CA ALA A 93 4.72 -12.48 -2.13
C ALA A 93 4.32 -13.32 -0.91
N LEU A 94 3.96 -12.63 0.17
CA LEU A 94 3.42 -13.23 1.39
C LEU A 94 2.11 -12.55 1.75
N VAL A 95 1.12 -13.34 2.14
CA VAL A 95 -0.17 -12.86 2.63
C VAL A 95 -0.25 -13.13 4.13
N LEU A 96 -0.51 -12.08 4.92
CA LEU A 96 -0.81 -12.19 6.34
C LEU A 96 -2.31 -12.10 6.53
N ASN A 97 -2.90 -13.09 7.17
CA ASN A 97 -4.33 -13.21 7.41
C ASN A 97 -4.63 -13.05 8.90
N ALA A 98 -5.62 -12.24 9.24
CA ALA A 98 -6.21 -12.19 10.57
C ALA A 98 -7.61 -12.79 10.51
N LYS A 99 -7.84 -13.85 11.27
CA LYS A 99 -9.13 -14.54 11.38
C LYS A 99 -9.71 -14.40 12.78
N ASP A 100 -11.03 -14.23 12.88
CA ASP A 100 -11.71 -14.20 14.17
C ASP A 100 -11.93 -15.62 14.73
N SER A 101 -12.54 -15.71 15.91
CA SER A 101 -12.83 -16.99 16.59
C SER A 101 -13.77 -17.93 15.81
N GLU A 102 -14.46 -17.43 14.79
CA GLU A 102 -15.30 -18.22 13.89
C GLU A 102 -14.56 -18.62 12.61
N GLY A 103 -13.26 -18.30 12.49
CA GLY A 103 -12.44 -18.60 11.34
C GLY A 103 -12.68 -17.66 10.14
N ARG A 104 -13.43 -16.58 10.30
CA ARG A 104 -13.69 -15.61 9.23
C ARG A 104 -12.50 -14.67 9.06
N LEU A 105 -12.11 -14.41 7.81
CA LEU A 105 -11.09 -13.42 7.49
C LEU A 105 -11.60 -12.01 7.83
N VAL A 106 -10.99 -11.35 8.81
CA VAL A 106 -11.37 -10.00 9.26
C VAL A 106 -10.42 -8.91 8.79
N ALA A 107 -9.17 -9.27 8.47
CA ALA A 107 -8.20 -8.39 7.83
C ALA A 107 -7.11 -9.22 7.13
N PHE A 108 -6.44 -8.62 6.14
CA PHE A 108 -5.25 -9.21 5.55
C PHE A 108 -4.28 -8.16 5.04
N TYR A 109 -3.01 -8.55 4.90
CA TYR A 109 -1.95 -7.76 4.28
C TYR A 109 -1.26 -8.56 3.18
N ILE A 110 -0.87 -7.87 2.11
CA ILE A 110 -0.01 -8.43 1.06
C ILE A 110 1.36 -7.75 1.18
N LEU A 111 2.39 -8.57 1.26
CA LEU A 111 3.78 -8.17 1.40
C LEU A 111 4.59 -8.67 0.21
N GLU A 112 5.66 -7.95 -0.14
CA GLU A 112 6.65 -8.40 -1.11
C GLU A 112 8.02 -8.47 -0.44
N LEU A 113 8.65 -9.65 -0.51
CA LEU A 113 9.90 -9.98 0.19
C LEU A 113 11.14 -10.03 -0.71
N ALA A 114 10.99 -9.84 -2.03
CA ALA A 114 12.09 -9.97 -3.01
C ALA A 114 13.29 -9.06 -2.73
N ALA A 115 13.06 -7.85 -2.21
CA ALA A 115 14.13 -6.91 -1.94
C ALA A 115 15.05 -7.39 -0.81
N LYS A 116 16.36 -7.33 -1.02
CA LYS A 116 17.37 -7.81 -0.06
C LYS A 116 17.28 -7.10 1.31
N HIS A 117 17.06 -5.78 1.32
CA HIS A 117 17.19 -4.97 2.52
C HIS A 117 15.87 -4.52 3.16
N PHE A 118 14.75 -4.70 2.48
CA PHE A 118 13.44 -4.28 2.99
C PHE A 118 12.31 -5.23 2.58
N ILE A 119 11.18 -5.14 3.27
CA ILE A 119 9.89 -5.69 2.83
C ILE A 119 9.05 -4.54 2.32
N SER A 120 8.33 -4.74 1.22
CA SER A 120 7.28 -3.82 0.79
C SER A 120 5.92 -4.26 1.33
N TYR A 121 5.27 -3.36 2.07
CA TYR A 121 3.84 -3.47 2.35
C TYR A 121 3.08 -2.95 1.13
N LEU A 122 2.42 -3.87 0.41
CA LEU A 122 1.75 -3.53 -0.84
C LEU A 122 0.30 -3.09 -0.62
N LEU A 123 -0.44 -3.86 0.17
CA LEU A 123 -1.87 -3.67 0.35
C LEU A 123 -2.33 -4.21 1.70
N GLY A 124 -3.35 -3.56 2.28
CA GLY A 124 -4.07 -4.08 3.43
C GLY A 124 -5.55 -3.75 3.37
N CYS A 125 -6.37 -4.75 3.67
CA CYS A 125 -7.82 -4.61 3.80
C CYS A 125 -8.27 -5.09 5.16
N HIS A 126 -9.38 -4.55 5.64
CA HIS A 126 -10.08 -5.02 6.83
C HIS A 126 -11.58 -4.97 6.63
N SER A 127 -12.29 -5.94 7.19
CA SER A 127 -13.75 -5.99 7.15
C SER A 127 -14.36 -4.87 7.99
N LYS A 128 -15.46 -4.33 7.51
CA LYS A 128 -16.38 -3.48 8.29
C LYS A 128 -17.55 -4.30 8.83
N ARG A 129 -17.96 -5.33 8.10
CA ARG A 129 -19.06 -6.21 8.50
C ARG A 129 -18.68 -7.05 9.72
N HIS A 130 -17.46 -7.59 9.73
CA HIS A 130 -16.88 -8.38 10.80
C HIS A 130 -15.70 -7.63 11.42
N TYR A 131 -15.95 -6.39 11.84
CA TYR A 131 -14.89 -5.51 12.34
C TYR A 131 -14.36 -6.02 13.69
N VAL A 132 -13.07 -6.31 13.72
CA VAL A 132 -12.33 -6.58 14.96
C VAL A 132 -11.37 -5.41 15.20
N SER A 133 -11.51 -4.76 16.33
CA SER A 133 -10.62 -3.65 16.71
C SER A 133 -9.18 -4.15 16.78
N HIS A 134 -8.25 -3.33 16.27
CA HIS A 134 -6.82 -3.64 16.24
C HIS A 134 -6.38 -4.87 15.41
N ALA A 135 -7.26 -5.50 14.61
CA ALA A 135 -6.84 -6.58 13.72
C ALA A 135 -5.72 -6.14 12.75
N SER A 136 -5.80 -4.91 12.20
CA SER A 136 -4.71 -4.34 11.39
C SER A 136 -3.43 -4.10 12.18
N ASP A 137 -3.51 -3.83 13.49
CA ASP A 137 -2.33 -3.68 14.35
C ASP A 137 -1.65 -5.01 14.60
N VAL A 138 -2.41 -6.08 14.79
CA VAL A 138 -1.88 -7.45 14.91
C VAL A 138 -1.15 -7.86 13.64
N LEU A 139 -1.74 -7.61 12.47
CA LEU A 139 -1.08 -7.88 11.18
C LEU A 139 0.19 -7.04 10.99
N PHE A 140 0.17 -5.80 11.44
CA PHE A 140 1.35 -4.93 11.35
C PHE A 140 2.47 -5.39 12.30
N PHE A 141 2.12 -5.88 13.48
CA PHE A 141 3.07 -6.52 14.40
C PHE A 141 3.68 -7.76 13.76
N GLU A 142 2.86 -8.60 13.11
CA GLU A 142 3.35 -9.77 12.40
C GLU A 142 4.23 -9.42 11.19
N LEU A 143 3.92 -8.36 10.44
CA LEU A 143 4.79 -7.83 9.39
C LEU A 143 6.19 -7.48 9.93
N ILE A 144 6.26 -6.89 11.12
CA ILE A 144 7.55 -6.57 11.77
C ILE A 144 8.29 -7.86 12.16
N ASN A 145 7.59 -8.88 12.66
CA ASN A 145 8.19 -10.19 12.98
C ASN A 145 8.79 -10.82 11.72
N VAL A 146 8.00 -10.88 10.62
CA VAL A 146 8.49 -11.39 9.32
C VAL A 146 9.73 -10.62 8.86
N ALA A 147 9.72 -9.29 8.97
CA ALA A 147 10.86 -8.48 8.53
C ALA A 147 12.12 -8.77 9.36
N LYS A 148 11.99 -8.97 10.67
CA LYS A 148 13.12 -9.35 11.55
C LYS A 148 13.61 -10.76 11.26
N GLU A 149 12.71 -11.73 11.08
CA GLU A 149 13.07 -13.12 10.72
C GLU A 149 13.84 -13.17 9.40
N GLN A 150 13.47 -12.32 8.45
CA GLN A 150 14.12 -12.17 7.14
C GLN A 150 15.35 -11.25 7.17
N MET A 151 15.80 -10.81 8.36
CA MET A 151 16.93 -9.90 8.55
C MET A 151 16.88 -8.63 7.69
N LYS A 152 15.67 -8.08 7.49
CA LYS A 152 15.47 -6.83 6.75
C LYS A 152 15.79 -5.63 7.64
N GLY A 153 16.42 -4.60 7.08
CA GLY A 153 16.75 -3.36 7.80
C GLY A 153 15.57 -2.41 7.97
N CYS A 154 14.58 -2.47 7.09
CA CYS A 154 13.39 -1.61 7.16
C CYS A 154 12.18 -2.24 6.44
N ILE A 155 11.02 -1.62 6.65
CA ILE A 155 9.79 -1.90 5.92
C ILE A 155 9.43 -0.67 5.10
N ASN A 156 9.24 -0.83 3.78
CA ASN A 156 8.66 0.19 2.92
C ASN A 156 7.14 0.18 3.11
N LEU A 157 6.61 1.23 3.68
CA LEU A 157 5.19 1.39 3.99
C LEU A 157 4.39 2.05 2.86
N GLY A 158 5.05 2.39 1.74
CA GLY A 158 4.40 3.08 0.63
C GLY A 158 4.03 4.54 0.91
N LEU A 159 3.16 5.11 0.05
CA LEU A 159 2.72 6.50 0.10
C LEU A 159 1.81 6.80 1.30
N GLY A 160 1.77 8.06 1.73
CA GLY A 160 0.91 8.56 2.80
C GLY A 160 -0.58 8.40 2.51
N VAL A 161 -0.98 8.66 1.27
CA VAL A 161 -2.36 8.52 0.72
C VAL A 161 -3.38 9.44 1.40
N ASN A 162 -3.57 9.34 2.71
CA ASN A 162 -4.46 10.20 3.48
C ASN A 162 -4.03 10.30 4.96
N SER A 163 -4.63 11.23 5.69
CA SER A 163 -4.27 11.51 7.10
C SER A 163 -4.46 10.31 8.03
N GLY A 164 -5.42 9.42 7.77
CA GLY A 164 -5.67 8.21 8.55
C GLY A 164 -4.53 7.20 8.40
N ILE A 165 -4.11 6.96 7.15
CA ILE A 165 -2.99 6.06 6.83
C ILE A 165 -1.68 6.63 7.38
N VAL A 166 -1.43 7.93 7.20
CA VAL A 166 -0.25 8.60 7.77
C VAL A 166 -0.20 8.45 9.29
N ARG A 167 -1.33 8.67 9.98
CA ARG A 167 -1.43 8.50 11.43
C ARG A 167 -1.15 7.07 11.86
N PHE A 168 -1.69 6.08 11.14
CA PHE A 168 -1.42 4.66 11.39
C PHE A 168 0.08 4.34 11.25
N LYS A 169 0.71 4.78 10.16
CA LYS A 169 2.15 4.58 9.93
C LYS A 169 3.00 5.22 11.04
N LYS A 170 2.70 6.47 11.40
CA LYS A 170 3.39 7.18 12.50
C LYS A 170 3.16 6.55 13.88
N LYS A 171 1.97 5.99 14.14
CA LYS A 171 1.68 5.22 15.37
C LYS A 171 2.68 4.08 15.55
N TRP A 172 3.04 3.41 14.47
CA TRP A 172 4.00 2.30 14.43
C TRP A 172 5.47 2.73 14.31
N GLY A 173 5.75 4.03 14.30
CA GLY A 173 7.12 4.56 14.17
C GLY A 173 7.58 4.77 12.73
N GLY A 174 6.68 4.68 11.76
CA GLY A 174 6.96 5.03 10.37
C GLY A 174 7.33 6.50 10.22
N ILE A 175 8.37 6.77 9.45
CA ILE A 175 8.88 8.12 9.18
C ILE A 175 8.80 8.43 7.69
N PRO A 176 8.60 9.71 7.30
CA PRO A 176 8.78 10.14 5.92
C PRO A 176 10.21 9.85 5.47
N TYR A 177 10.34 9.37 4.23
CA TYR A 177 11.65 8.98 3.68
C TYR A 177 11.96 9.73 2.39
N MET A 178 10.99 9.78 1.47
CA MET A 178 11.19 10.39 0.16
C MET A 178 9.91 11.05 -0.29
N ARG A 179 10.01 12.28 -0.78
CA ARG A 179 8.91 12.98 -1.42
C ARG A 179 8.54 12.27 -2.73
N TYR A 180 7.27 12.29 -3.06
CA TYR A 180 6.71 11.79 -4.31
C TYR A 180 5.88 12.89 -4.95
N GLU A 181 6.26 13.27 -6.16
CA GLU A 181 5.50 14.20 -6.99
C GLU A 181 5.03 13.48 -8.25
N PHE A 182 3.79 13.71 -8.59
CA PHE A 182 3.13 13.10 -9.74
C PHE A 182 2.46 14.19 -10.57
N CYS A 183 2.55 14.08 -11.90
CA CYS A 183 1.79 14.90 -12.81
C CYS A 183 1.31 14.13 -14.03
N GLU A 184 0.14 14.50 -14.50
CA GLU A 184 -0.49 13.98 -15.72
C GLU A 184 -0.60 15.09 -16.76
N TYR A 185 -0.45 14.70 -18.01
CA TYR A 185 -0.70 15.55 -19.16
C TYR A 185 -1.86 14.96 -19.94
N ALA A 186 -2.85 15.77 -20.27
CA ALA A 186 -3.78 15.39 -21.31
C ALA A 186 -2.98 15.13 -22.59
N LYS A 187 -3.20 14.02 -23.28
CA LYS A 187 -2.75 13.86 -24.65
C LYS A 187 -3.49 14.92 -25.47
N THR A 188 -2.92 16.13 -25.57
CA THR A 188 -3.26 17.00 -26.67
C THR A 188 -2.98 16.17 -27.91
N ARG A 189 -4.00 15.86 -28.71
CA ARG A 189 -3.76 15.47 -30.08
C ARG A 189 -2.98 16.64 -30.66
N PHE A 190 -1.65 16.54 -30.67
CA PHE A 190 -0.86 17.33 -31.58
C PHE A 190 -1.43 16.94 -32.94
N ARG A 191 -2.23 17.83 -33.55
CA ARG A 191 -2.30 17.86 -34.98
C ARG A 191 -0.85 18.15 -35.40
N PHE A 192 -0.14 17.10 -35.79
CA PHE A 192 1.01 17.29 -36.67
C PHE A 192 0.41 18.02 -37.84
N PHE A 193 0.61 19.33 -37.89
CA PHE A 193 0.63 20.01 -39.16
C PHE A 193 1.76 19.33 -39.94
N PRO A 194 1.46 18.60 -41.03
CA PRO A 194 2.53 18.01 -41.80
C PRO A 194 3.49 19.16 -42.14
N PHE A 195 4.78 18.92 -42.02
CA PHE A 195 5.82 19.91 -42.32
C PHE A 195 5.63 20.53 -43.72
N ILE A 196 4.87 19.85 -44.57
CA ILE A 196 4.42 20.25 -45.92
C ILE A 196 3.52 21.48 -45.87
N ASP A 197 2.57 21.58 -44.92
CA ASP A 197 1.66 22.74 -44.84
C ASP A 197 2.38 24.03 -44.41
N LEU A 198 3.55 23.95 -43.81
CA LEU A 198 4.40 25.08 -43.45
C LEU A 198 5.24 25.60 -44.62
N LEU A 199 5.42 24.80 -45.67
CA LEU A 199 6.18 25.13 -46.87
C LEU A 199 5.31 25.73 -47.99
N GLU A 200 3.97 25.57 -47.91
CA GLU A 200 3.02 26.11 -48.88
C GLU A 200 2.46 27.50 -48.53
N LEU A 201 2.85 28.05 -47.37
CA LEU A 201 2.53 29.45 -46.99
C LEU A 201 3.66 30.39 -47.48
N LYS A 202 3.74 30.57 -48.80
CA LYS A 202 4.42 31.72 -49.45
C LYS A 202 3.47 32.48 -50.33
#